data_8685c5e1448baf5329586eff4c590385
#
_entry.id   8685c5e1448baf5329586eff4c590385
#
_cell.length_a   1.000
_cell.length_b   1.000
_cell.length_c   1.000
_cell.angle_alpha   90.00
_cell.angle_beta   90.00
_cell.angle_gamma   90.00
#
_symmetry.space_group_name_H-M   'P 1'
#
loop_
_entity.id
_entity.type
_entity.pdbx_description
1 polymer ?
#
loop_
_entity_poly.entity_id
_entity_poly.type
_entity_poly.pdbx_seq_one_letter_code
_entity_poly.pdbx_strand_id
1 'polypeptide(L)'
;MKEKVISLAQDLIRRPSISPNDEGCQQLIAERLEKLGFQIECMPFNDTLNLWAKHGGGEPVIVFAGHTDVVPTGYETQWTYPPFSAEIVDDMLYGRGAADMKGSLAAMIVAAEEYVKANSNHKGTIALLITSDEEAAAKDGTVRVVETLMARGEKITYCMVGEPSSSKILGDVVKNGRRGSITGNLYIQGIQGHVAYPHLAENPIHKAAPFLQELTTYQWDNGNEFFPPTSLQIANIHAGTGSNNVIPGELYVQFNLRYCTEVTDEIIKQKVAEMLEKHGLKYRIDWNLSGKPFLTKPGKLLDALTTAIEQTTGITPQAETGGGTSDGRFIALMGAEVVEFGPLNATIHKVNECVSVDDLAKCGQIYHQMLVNLLDK
;
A
#
# COMPACT_ATOMS: atom_id res chain seq x y z
N MET A 1 25.52 5.51 -9.92
CA MET A 1 24.15 5.25 -9.40
C MET A 1 24.19 4.43 -8.12
N LYS A 2 24.78 3.21 -8.06
CA LYS A 2 24.77 2.31 -6.88
C LYS A 2 25.12 3.03 -5.55
N GLU A 3 26.29 3.67 -5.46
CA GLU A 3 26.74 4.35 -4.24
C GLU A 3 25.77 5.46 -3.79
N LYS A 4 25.18 6.22 -4.74
CA LYS A 4 24.22 7.29 -4.42
C LYS A 4 22.92 6.73 -3.85
N VAL A 5 22.41 5.62 -4.43
CA VAL A 5 21.19 4.93 -3.93
C VAL A 5 21.41 4.42 -2.52
N ILE A 6 22.51 3.72 -2.29
CA ILE A 6 22.82 3.12 -0.99
C ILE A 6 23.04 4.19 0.08
N SER A 7 23.81 5.24 -0.22
CA SER A 7 24.02 6.34 0.71
C SER A 7 22.70 7.01 1.10
N LEU A 8 21.83 7.30 0.13
CA LEU A 8 20.54 7.91 0.42
C LEU A 8 19.62 6.96 1.21
N ALA A 9 19.59 5.66 0.85
CA ALA A 9 18.82 4.67 1.59
C ALA A 9 19.26 4.59 3.07
N GLN A 10 20.58 4.56 3.33
CA GLN A 10 21.13 4.59 4.68
C GLN A 10 20.73 5.87 5.44
N ASP A 11 20.78 7.04 4.78
CA ASP A 11 20.42 8.30 5.40
C ASP A 11 18.91 8.36 5.75
N LEU A 12 18.05 7.77 4.92
CA LEU A 12 16.62 7.65 5.19
C LEU A 12 16.33 6.64 6.31
N ILE A 13 16.97 5.47 6.30
CA ILE A 13 16.75 4.42 7.32
C ILE A 13 17.19 4.91 8.70
N ARG A 14 18.27 5.68 8.82
CA ARG A 14 18.74 6.25 10.09
C ARG A 14 17.77 7.23 10.74
N ARG A 15 16.71 7.65 10.06
CA ARG A 15 15.61 8.46 10.57
C ARG A 15 14.48 7.57 11.02
N PRO A 16 14.18 7.47 12.35
CA PRO A 16 13.21 6.52 12.89
C PRO A 16 11.76 7.02 12.67
N SER A 17 11.37 7.17 11.43
CA SER A 17 10.08 7.71 11.00
C SER A 17 8.93 6.69 11.14
N ILE A 18 8.66 6.27 12.38
CA ILE A 18 7.51 5.40 12.66
C ILE A 18 6.23 6.21 12.43
N SER A 19 5.31 5.64 11.63
CA SER A 19 4.07 6.31 11.20
C SER A 19 3.32 7.00 12.34
N PRO A 20 2.84 8.22 12.17
CA PRO A 20 2.90 9.07 10.96
C PRO A 20 4.11 10.03 10.92
N ASN A 21 5.13 9.83 11.77
CA ASN A 21 6.28 10.73 11.87
C ASN A 21 7.18 10.60 10.65
N ASP A 22 7.71 11.73 10.15
CA ASP A 22 8.63 11.78 9.01
C ASP A 22 10.11 11.84 9.42
N GLU A 23 10.41 12.38 10.59
CA GLU A 23 11.76 12.51 11.16
C GLU A 23 12.76 13.22 10.23
N GLY A 24 12.27 14.14 9.37
CA GLY A 24 13.09 14.92 8.45
C GLY A 24 13.50 14.19 7.17
N CYS A 25 12.87 13.05 6.86
CA CYS A 25 13.09 12.35 5.59
C CYS A 25 12.71 13.21 4.40
N GLN A 26 11.52 13.82 4.41
CA GLN A 26 11.03 14.64 3.30
C GLN A 26 11.83 15.94 3.17
N GLN A 27 12.31 16.51 4.26
CA GLN A 27 13.19 17.66 4.19
C GLN A 27 14.51 17.31 3.47
N LEU A 28 15.15 16.19 3.83
CA LEU A 28 16.34 15.70 3.14
C LEU A 28 16.12 15.54 1.64
N ILE A 29 14.96 14.96 1.26
CA ILE A 29 14.60 14.74 -0.14
C ILE A 29 14.37 16.07 -0.85
N ALA A 30 13.60 16.97 -0.25
CA ALA A 30 13.32 18.30 -0.80
C ALA A 30 14.59 19.10 -1.08
N GLU A 31 15.53 19.17 -0.12
CA GLU A 31 16.80 19.85 -0.28
C GLU A 31 17.67 19.30 -1.42
N ARG A 32 17.57 18.00 -1.70
CA ARG A 32 18.28 17.36 -2.82
C ARG A 32 17.65 17.73 -4.17
N LEU A 33 16.31 17.64 -4.25
CA LEU A 33 15.56 17.91 -5.47
C LEU A 33 15.58 19.41 -5.85
N GLU A 34 15.50 20.29 -4.87
CA GLU A 34 15.56 21.74 -5.09
C GLU A 34 16.86 22.17 -5.78
N LYS A 35 18.00 21.56 -5.43
CA LYS A 35 19.31 21.81 -6.08
C LYS A 35 19.33 21.46 -7.57
N LEU A 36 18.36 20.66 -8.04
CA LEU A 36 18.20 20.25 -9.43
C LEU A 36 17.07 21.00 -10.14
N GLY A 37 16.47 21.99 -9.50
CA GLY A 37 15.42 22.83 -10.09
C GLY A 37 14.01 22.26 -9.95
N PHE A 38 13.79 21.26 -9.11
CA PHE A 38 12.44 20.85 -8.78
C PHE A 38 11.70 21.95 -8.01
N GLN A 39 10.45 22.16 -8.35
CA GLN A 39 9.53 22.98 -7.58
C GLN A 39 9.01 22.13 -6.42
N ILE A 40 9.26 22.58 -5.21
CA ILE A 40 8.94 21.85 -3.98
C ILE A 40 7.68 22.44 -3.35
N GLU A 41 6.71 21.60 -3.04
CA GLU A 41 5.51 21.92 -2.28
C GLU A 41 5.34 20.95 -1.11
N CYS A 42 5.47 21.45 0.12
CA CYS A 42 5.15 20.70 1.32
C CYS A 42 3.65 20.83 1.60
N MET A 43 2.97 19.71 1.78
CA MET A 43 1.52 19.62 2.00
C MET A 43 1.23 18.93 3.34
N PRO A 44 1.37 19.60 4.49
CA PRO A 44 1.04 18.99 5.77
C PRO A 44 -0.49 18.90 5.96
N PHE A 45 -0.95 17.75 6.44
CA PHE A 45 -2.33 17.55 6.87
C PHE A 45 -2.30 16.90 8.25
N ASN A 46 -2.86 17.56 9.26
CA ASN A 46 -2.77 17.15 10.66
C ASN A 46 -1.32 16.87 11.10
N ASP A 47 -1.01 15.66 11.51
CA ASP A 47 0.32 15.19 11.92
C ASP A 47 1.13 14.52 10.80
N THR A 48 0.56 14.44 9.60
CA THR A 48 1.19 13.83 8.42
C THR A 48 1.86 14.88 7.55
N LEU A 49 3.08 14.60 7.12
CA LEU A 49 3.79 15.39 6.12
C LEU A 49 3.66 14.74 4.74
N ASN A 50 3.48 15.57 3.74
CA ASN A 50 3.47 15.15 2.34
C ASN A 50 4.32 16.10 1.50
N LEU A 51 5.00 15.55 0.52
CA LEU A 51 5.85 16.29 -0.42
C LEU A 51 5.35 16.08 -1.84
N TRP A 52 5.07 17.18 -2.54
CA TRP A 52 4.85 17.21 -3.97
C TRP A 52 5.99 17.98 -4.63
N ALA A 53 6.80 17.32 -5.44
CA ALA A 53 7.95 17.91 -6.11
C ALA A 53 7.84 17.70 -7.62
N LYS A 54 8.05 18.75 -8.43
CA LYS A 54 7.91 18.70 -9.90
C LYS A 54 9.12 19.31 -10.59
N HIS A 55 9.55 18.67 -11.70
CA HIS A 55 10.53 19.22 -12.65
C HIS A 55 10.00 19.12 -14.09
N GLY A 56 10.32 20.12 -14.93
CA GLY A 56 9.83 20.19 -16.30
C GLY A 56 8.40 20.75 -16.39
N GLY A 57 7.69 20.41 -17.44
CA GLY A 57 6.32 20.91 -17.68
C GLY A 57 5.61 20.24 -18.85
N GLY A 58 4.28 20.21 -18.78
CA GLY A 58 3.43 19.57 -19.78
C GLY A 58 3.28 18.07 -19.61
N GLU A 59 2.62 17.44 -20.55
CA GLU A 59 2.38 15.99 -20.58
C GLU A 59 3.48 15.25 -21.35
N PRO A 60 3.77 13.97 -21.02
CA PRO A 60 3.16 13.22 -19.91
C PRO A 60 3.65 13.69 -18.54
N VAL A 61 2.81 13.55 -17.51
CA VAL A 61 3.18 13.73 -16.11
C VAL A 61 3.48 12.36 -15.51
N ILE A 62 4.76 12.11 -15.20
CA ILE A 62 5.24 10.86 -14.62
C ILE A 62 5.51 11.09 -13.14
N VAL A 63 4.87 10.31 -12.27
CA VAL A 63 5.01 10.41 -10.83
C VAL A 63 5.71 9.19 -10.26
N PHE A 64 6.74 9.41 -9.46
CA PHE A 64 7.22 8.44 -8.50
C PHE A 64 6.51 8.66 -7.18
N ALA A 65 5.79 7.64 -6.71
CA ALA A 65 5.06 7.70 -5.44
C ALA A 65 5.64 6.73 -4.42
N GLY A 66 5.63 7.14 -3.15
CA GLY A 66 6.11 6.32 -2.06
C GLY A 66 5.99 7.00 -0.72
N HIS A 67 6.45 6.32 0.32
CA HIS A 67 6.35 6.80 1.69
C HIS A 67 7.69 6.83 2.43
N THR A 68 7.77 7.69 3.45
CA THR A 68 8.93 7.81 4.33
C THR A 68 8.69 7.14 5.67
N ASP A 69 7.44 6.94 6.05
CA ASP A 69 7.07 6.29 7.28
C ASP A 69 7.30 4.78 7.23
N VAL A 70 7.35 4.17 8.39
CA VAL A 70 7.59 2.74 8.57
C VAL A 70 6.75 2.20 9.71
N VAL A 71 6.41 0.90 9.66
CA VAL A 71 5.75 0.23 10.79
C VAL A 71 6.66 0.16 12.03
N PRO A 72 6.09 0.01 13.25
CA PRO A 72 6.88 -0.20 14.46
C PRO A 72 7.88 -1.35 14.33
N THR A 73 9.02 -1.21 15.00
CA THR A 73 10.13 -2.18 14.96
C THR A 73 9.83 -3.51 15.65
N GLY A 74 8.81 -3.54 16.53
CA GLY A 74 8.60 -4.63 17.47
C GLY A 74 9.65 -4.62 18.60
N TYR A 75 10.01 -5.79 19.08
CA TYR A 75 11.01 -5.91 20.16
C TYR A 75 12.42 -5.73 19.59
N GLU A 76 13.05 -4.59 19.84
CA GLU A 76 14.40 -4.26 19.32
C GLU A 76 15.47 -5.25 19.80
N THR A 77 15.28 -5.91 20.95
CA THR A 77 16.17 -6.94 21.45
C THR A 77 16.24 -8.20 20.57
N GLN A 78 15.31 -8.36 19.62
CA GLN A 78 15.28 -9.47 18.66
C GLN A 78 16.01 -9.13 17.35
N TRP A 79 16.39 -7.86 17.16
CA TRP A 79 17.14 -7.43 15.98
C TRP A 79 18.62 -7.77 16.14
N THR A 80 19.19 -8.38 15.09
CA THR A 80 20.63 -8.66 15.02
C THR A 80 21.43 -7.37 14.86
N TYR A 81 20.91 -6.44 14.05
CA TYR A 81 21.43 -5.09 13.86
C TYR A 81 20.36 -4.10 14.26
N PRO A 82 20.67 -3.02 15.01
CA PRO A 82 19.64 -2.06 15.44
C PRO A 82 18.79 -1.57 14.26
N PRO A 83 17.44 -1.47 14.41
CA PRO A 83 16.52 -1.25 13.28
C PRO A 83 16.74 0.03 12.49
N PHE A 84 17.45 1.00 13.05
CA PHE A 84 17.76 2.28 12.38
C PHE A 84 19.28 2.51 12.21
N SER A 85 20.10 1.47 12.34
CA SER A 85 21.57 1.59 12.14
C SER A 85 21.94 1.66 10.66
N ALA A 86 21.14 1.09 9.77
CA ALA A 86 21.39 0.99 8.33
C ALA A 86 22.73 0.31 8.02
N GLU A 87 23.01 -0.79 8.69
CA GLU A 87 24.24 -1.55 8.49
C GLU A 87 24.19 -2.39 7.21
N ILE A 88 25.35 -2.51 6.56
CA ILE A 88 25.51 -3.38 5.40
C ILE A 88 26.40 -4.55 5.82
N VAL A 89 25.86 -5.75 5.73
CA VAL A 89 26.57 -7.00 6.03
C VAL A 89 26.25 -8.01 4.93
N ASP A 90 27.28 -8.62 4.36
CA ASP A 90 27.18 -9.61 3.28
C ASP A 90 26.29 -9.13 2.11
N ASP A 91 26.51 -7.88 1.65
CA ASP A 91 25.75 -7.21 0.58
C ASP A 91 24.25 -7.01 0.87
N MET A 92 23.83 -7.15 2.12
CA MET A 92 22.47 -6.85 2.59
C MET A 92 22.48 -5.58 3.43
N LEU A 93 21.60 -4.63 3.09
CA LEU A 93 21.31 -3.44 3.89
C LEU A 93 20.21 -3.76 4.88
N TYR A 94 20.54 -3.74 6.18
CA TYR A 94 19.62 -4.04 7.28
C TYR A 94 19.00 -2.77 7.85
N GLY A 95 17.71 -2.81 8.13
CA GLY A 95 16.99 -1.76 8.84
C GLY A 95 15.49 -1.76 8.58
N ARG A 96 14.70 -1.21 9.49
CA ARG A 96 13.28 -0.99 9.29
C ARG A 96 13.08 0.02 8.16
N GLY A 97 12.26 -0.35 7.16
CA GLY A 97 12.06 0.43 5.95
C GLY A 97 13.09 0.16 4.85
N ALA A 98 14.05 -0.75 5.05
CA ALA A 98 15.05 -1.05 4.04
C ALA A 98 14.43 -1.64 2.77
N ALA A 99 13.47 -2.55 2.91
CA ALA A 99 12.69 -3.11 1.82
C ALA A 99 11.37 -2.36 1.60
N ASP A 100 10.72 -1.87 2.67
CA ASP A 100 9.41 -1.24 2.65
C ASP A 100 9.44 0.14 3.34
N MET A 101 9.58 1.27 2.56
CA MET A 101 10.05 1.26 1.17
C MET A 101 11.18 2.30 0.96
N LYS A 102 11.92 2.67 2.02
CA LYS A 102 12.99 3.70 1.94
C LYS A 102 14.10 3.35 0.95
N GLY A 103 14.37 2.04 0.76
CA GLY A 103 15.35 1.58 -0.22
C GLY A 103 14.93 1.90 -1.65
N SER A 104 13.74 1.51 -2.06
CA SER A 104 13.21 1.83 -3.39
C SER A 104 12.90 3.31 -3.55
N LEU A 105 12.49 4.01 -2.50
CA LEU A 105 12.32 5.47 -2.50
C LEU A 105 13.66 6.16 -2.84
N ALA A 106 14.76 5.76 -2.20
CA ALA A 106 16.09 6.26 -2.52
C ALA A 106 16.48 5.98 -3.98
N ALA A 107 16.13 4.78 -4.49
CA ALA A 107 16.40 4.41 -5.88
C ALA A 107 15.59 5.27 -6.88
N MET A 108 14.31 5.56 -6.61
CA MET A 108 13.48 6.45 -7.42
C MET A 108 14.00 7.89 -7.45
N ILE A 109 14.38 8.42 -6.29
CA ILE A 109 14.92 9.78 -6.18
C ILE A 109 16.21 9.89 -6.98
N VAL A 110 17.16 8.97 -6.81
CA VAL A 110 18.42 8.99 -7.54
C VAL A 110 18.21 8.79 -9.05
N ALA A 111 17.24 7.95 -9.45
CA ALA A 111 16.90 7.78 -10.87
C ALA A 111 16.39 9.09 -11.48
N ALA A 112 15.50 9.81 -10.79
CA ALA A 112 15.02 11.12 -11.22
C ALA A 112 16.14 12.16 -11.27
N GLU A 113 17.02 12.21 -10.25
CA GLU A 113 18.18 13.10 -10.22
C GLU A 113 19.13 12.86 -11.41
N GLU A 114 19.47 11.61 -11.69
CA GLU A 114 20.40 11.30 -12.79
C GLU A 114 19.77 11.57 -14.15
N TYR A 115 18.48 11.29 -14.32
CA TYR A 115 17.76 11.59 -15.55
C TYR A 115 17.71 13.10 -15.83
N VAL A 116 17.32 13.92 -14.84
CA VAL A 116 17.23 15.38 -14.96
C VAL A 116 18.59 16.01 -15.22
N LYS A 117 19.66 15.51 -14.57
CA LYS A 117 21.05 15.99 -14.83
C LYS A 117 21.47 15.76 -16.27
N ALA A 118 21.12 14.60 -16.85
CA ALA A 118 21.44 14.27 -18.23
C ALA A 118 20.54 15.00 -19.25
N ASN A 119 19.29 15.31 -18.87
CA ASN A 119 18.22 15.80 -19.74
C ASN A 119 17.51 17.00 -19.10
N SER A 120 18.21 18.10 -18.83
CA SER A 120 17.65 19.26 -18.12
C SER A 120 16.45 19.93 -18.82
N ASN A 121 16.32 19.75 -20.14
CA ASN A 121 15.25 20.28 -20.99
C ASN A 121 14.32 19.18 -21.51
N HIS A 122 14.13 18.10 -20.75
CA HIS A 122 13.23 17.00 -21.14
C HIS A 122 11.80 17.48 -21.37
N LYS A 123 11.08 16.77 -22.23
CA LYS A 123 9.63 16.97 -22.42
C LYS A 123 8.87 16.33 -21.24
N GLY A 124 7.65 16.85 -20.99
CA GLY A 124 6.81 16.34 -19.91
C GLY A 124 7.26 16.76 -18.53
N THR A 125 6.63 16.20 -17.52
CA THR A 125 6.86 16.49 -16.11
C THR A 125 7.30 15.23 -15.38
N ILE A 126 8.38 15.33 -14.60
CA ILE A 126 8.77 14.31 -13.61
C ILE A 126 8.35 14.84 -12.25
N ALA A 127 7.59 14.06 -11.51
CA ALA A 127 7.13 14.45 -10.18
C ALA A 127 7.39 13.34 -9.15
N LEU A 128 7.49 13.76 -7.88
CA LEU A 128 7.51 12.85 -6.73
C LEU A 128 6.35 13.22 -5.81
N LEU A 129 5.59 12.21 -5.38
CA LEU A 129 4.55 12.30 -4.38
C LEU A 129 4.97 11.39 -3.21
N ILE A 130 5.30 12.00 -2.08
CA ILE A 130 5.84 11.27 -0.94
C ILE A 130 5.01 11.59 0.29
N THR A 131 4.60 10.57 1.04
CA THR A 131 3.81 10.69 2.26
C THR A 131 4.53 10.13 3.48
N SER A 132 4.06 10.50 4.68
CA SER A 132 4.43 9.86 5.95
C SER A 132 3.26 9.14 6.63
N ASP A 133 2.21 8.73 5.89
CA ASP A 133 1.02 8.03 6.42
C ASP A 133 0.52 6.94 5.45
N GLU A 134 1.41 6.08 4.94
CA GLU A 134 1.01 4.90 4.16
C GLU A 134 0.75 3.71 5.09
N GLU A 135 1.65 3.49 6.04
CA GLU A 135 1.73 2.31 6.91
C GLU A 135 0.75 2.34 8.10
N ALA A 136 -0.02 3.42 8.25
CA ALA A 136 -0.98 3.57 9.33
C ALA A 136 -2.42 3.75 8.81
N ALA A 137 -3.04 4.89 9.14
CA ALA A 137 -4.45 5.13 8.80
C ALA A 137 -4.68 5.53 7.34
N ALA A 138 -3.65 6.02 6.65
CA ALA A 138 -3.67 6.53 5.27
C ALA A 138 -4.80 7.55 5.03
N LYS A 139 -5.06 8.43 6.02
CA LYS A 139 -6.14 9.42 5.99
C LYS A 139 -5.68 10.81 5.62
N ASP A 140 -4.47 11.15 6.01
CA ASP A 140 -3.88 12.48 5.85
C ASP A 140 -2.67 12.48 4.91
N GLY A 141 -2.37 11.30 4.31
CA GLY A 141 -1.30 11.07 3.35
C GLY A 141 -1.71 11.34 1.89
N THR A 142 -1.34 10.43 1.01
CA THR A 142 -1.54 10.51 -0.44
C THR A 142 -2.97 10.84 -0.85
N VAL A 143 -3.99 10.35 -0.13
CA VAL A 143 -5.39 10.67 -0.42
C VAL A 143 -5.65 12.18 -0.40
N ARG A 144 -5.10 12.92 0.58
CA ARG A 144 -5.27 14.38 0.71
C ARG A 144 -4.51 15.15 -0.38
N VAL A 145 -3.33 14.65 -0.75
CA VAL A 145 -2.58 15.22 -1.86
C VAL A 145 -3.36 15.05 -3.16
N VAL A 146 -3.86 13.85 -3.44
CA VAL A 146 -4.67 13.56 -4.64
C VAL A 146 -5.92 14.44 -4.69
N GLU A 147 -6.68 14.57 -3.58
CA GLU A 147 -7.84 15.48 -3.50
C GLU A 147 -7.45 16.92 -3.85
N THR A 148 -6.32 17.39 -3.34
CA THR A 148 -5.81 18.74 -3.59
C THR A 148 -5.41 18.94 -5.06
N LEU A 149 -4.69 17.98 -5.65
CA LEU A 149 -4.29 18.01 -7.06
C LEU A 149 -5.50 17.98 -7.99
N MET A 150 -6.49 17.12 -7.69
CA MET A 150 -7.75 17.07 -8.45
C MET A 150 -8.52 18.38 -8.39
N ALA A 151 -8.62 19.00 -7.20
CA ALA A 151 -9.28 20.31 -7.03
C ALA A 151 -8.59 21.42 -7.83
N ARG A 152 -7.28 21.32 -8.08
CA ARG A 152 -6.49 22.24 -8.91
C ARG A 152 -6.57 21.92 -10.41
N GLY A 153 -7.21 20.81 -10.80
CA GLY A 153 -7.22 20.32 -12.18
C GLY A 153 -5.87 19.77 -12.65
N GLU A 154 -4.96 19.46 -11.74
CA GLU A 154 -3.69 18.80 -12.07
C GLU A 154 -3.96 17.37 -12.52
N LYS A 155 -3.15 16.88 -13.47
CA LYS A 155 -3.28 15.53 -14.02
C LYS A 155 -2.03 14.73 -13.73
N ILE A 156 -2.19 13.42 -13.57
CA ILE A 156 -1.11 12.44 -13.56
C ILE A 156 -1.35 11.49 -14.73
N THR A 157 -0.35 11.32 -15.60
CA THR A 157 -0.45 10.39 -16.73
C THR A 157 -0.02 8.98 -16.30
N TYR A 158 1.15 8.89 -15.67
CA TYR A 158 1.78 7.66 -15.24
C TYR A 158 2.24 7.76 -13.79
N CYS A 159 2.04 6.71 -13.02
CA CYS A 159 2.55 6.62 -11.65
C CYS A 159 3.26 5.29 -11.41
N MET A 160 4.50 5.37 -10.97
CA MET A 160 5.29 4.26 -10.46
C MET A 160 5.31 4.35 -8.93
N VAL A 161 4.78 3.33 -8.26
CA VAL A 161 4.88 3.20 -6.80
C VAL A 161 6.02 2.25 -6.46
N GLY A 162 6.91 2.66 -5.56
CA GLY A 162 8.13 1.92 -5.25
C GLY A 162 7.97 0.78 -4.24
N GLU A 163 6.77 0.23 -4.12
CA GLU A 163 6.45 -0.88 -3.20
C GLU A 163 7.22 -2.16 -3.50
N PRO A 164 7.60 -2.95 -2.47
CA PRO A 164 8.31 -4.22 -2.65
C PRO A 164 7.41 -5.27 -3.31
N SER A 165 7.43 -5.34 -4.62
CA SER A 165 6.59 -6.22 -5.42
C SER A 165 7.24 -7.54 -5.81
N SER A 166 8.58 -7.58 -5.89
CA SER A 166 9.31 -8.78 -6.30
C SER A 166 9.18 -9.91 -5.27
N SER A 167 9.09 -11.14 -5.72
CA SER A 167 8.75 -12.31 -4.88
C SER A 167 9.94 -13.22 -4.59
N LYS A 168 10.59 -13.76 -5.61
CA LYS A 168 11.73 -14.69 -5.50
C LYS A 168 13.02 -14.07 -5.98
N ILE A 169 12.96 -13.31 -7.04
CA ILE A 169 14.10 -12.60 -7.63
C ILE A 169 13.62 -11.22 -8.09
N LEU A 170 14.53 -10.25 -8.10
CA LEU A 170 14.19 -8.89 -8.51
C LEU A 170 13.61 -8.87 -9.93
N GLY A 171 12.43 -8.29 -10.07
CA GLY A 171 11.76 -8.10 -11.34
C GLY A 171 10.92 -9.29 -11.81
N ASP A 172 10.71 -10.32 -11.00
CA ASP A 172 9.83 -11.44 -11.35
C ASP A 172 8.34 -11.06 -11.31
N VAL A 173 7.96 -10.08 -10.48
CA VAL A 173 6.58 -9.61 -10.33
C VAL A 173 6.52 -8.10 -10.31
N VAL A 174 5.58 -7.55 -11.07
CA VAL A 174 5.11 -6.15 -10.99
C VAL A 174 3.63 -6.14 -10.63
N LYS A 175 3.16 -5.11 -9.92
CA LYS A 175 1.74 -4.97 -9.65
C LYS A 175 1.14 -3.94 -10.60
N ASN A 176 0.19 -4.38 -11.42
CA ASN A 176 -0.58 -3.52 -12.32
C ASN A 176 -1.99 -3.24 -11.80
N GLY A 177 -2.27 -3.58 -10.57
CA GLY A 177 -3.53 -3.34 -9.88
C GLY A 177 -3.52 -3.92 -8.48
N ARG A 178 -4.51 -3.56 -7.69
CA ARG A 178 -4.70 -4.08 -6.34
C ARG A 178 -6.17 -4.39 -6.10
N ARG A 179 -6.43 -5.43 -5.30
CA ARG A 179 -7.78 -5.71 -4.82
C ARG A 179 -8.24 -4.61 -3.88
N GLY A 180 -9.55 -4.36 -3.86
CA GLY A 180 -10.17 -3.55 -2.82
C GLY A 180 -10.12 -4.25 -1.47
N SER A 181 -10.24 -3.46 -0.41
CA SER A 181 -10.30 -3.96 0.98
C SER A 181 -11.38 -3.24 1.75
N ILE A 182 -12.32 -4.00 2.31
CA ILE A 182 -13.39 -3.48 3.17
C ILE A 182 -13.55 -4.35 4.41
N THR A 183 -13.64 -3.70 5.57
CA THR A 183 -13.82 -4.35 6.87
C THR A 183 -15.20 -4.03 7.42
N GLY A 184 -15.94 -5.06 7.83
CA GLY A 184 -17.18 -4.93 8.60
C GLY A 184 -16.95 -5.21 10.08
N ASN A 185 -17.30 -4.25 10.93
CA ASN A 185 -17.36 -4.40 12.38
C ASN A 185 -18.82 -4.61 12.78
N LEU A 186 -19.23 -5.85 12.94
CA LEU A 186 -20.61 -6.27 13.13
C LEU A 186 -20.88 -6.56 14.60
N TYR A 187 -21.94 -5.97 15.13
CA TYR A 187 -22.46 -6.17 16.48
C TYR A 187 -23.85 -6.75 16.38
N ILE A 188 -24.05 -7.99 16.85
CA ILE A 188 -25.33 -8.70 16.85
C ILE A 188 -25.90 -8.67 18.25
N GLN A 189 -27.09 -8.11 18.38
CA GLN A 189 -27.76 -7.94 19.67
C GLN A 189 -28.51 -9.22 20.08
N GLY A 190 -28.36 -9.57 21.34
CA GLY A 190 -29.13 -10.59 22.03
C GLY A 190 -29.79 -10.04 23.29
N ILE A 191 -30.17 -10.94 24.19
CA ILE A 191 -30.67 -10.62 25.52
C ILE A 191 -29.89 -11.47 26.53
N GLN A 192 -29.10 -10.80 27.38
CA GLN A 192 -28.33 -11.50 28.42
C GLN A 192 -29.25 -12.18 29.41
N GLY A 193 -28.84 -13.39 29.88
CA GLY A 193 -29.59 -14.12 30.87
C GLY A 193 -28.83 -15.31 31.46
N HIS A 194 -29.46 -16.01 32.37
CA HIS A 194 -28.90 -17.19 32.99
C HIS A 194 -29.13 -18.42 32.06
N VAL A 195 -28.08 -19.24 31.84
CA VAL A 195 -28.14 -20.39 30.95
C VAL A 195 -29.22 -21.41 31.30
N ALA A 196 -29.61 -21.51 32.59
CA ALA A 196 -30.70 -22.38 33.03
C ALA A 196 -32.11 -21.86 32.67
N TYR A 197 -32.24 -20.59 32.24
CA TYR A 197 -33.51 -19.96 31.85
C TYR A 197 -33.46 -19.36 30.45
N PRO A 198 -33.17 -20.18 29.42
CA PRO A 198 -32.95 -19.70 28.04
C PRO A 198 -34.19 -19.02 27.44
N HIS A 199 -35.40 -19.28 27.94
CA HIS A 199 -36.64 -18.65 27.52
C HIS A 199 -36.78 -17.16 27.96
N LEU A 200 -35.91 -16.69 28.89
CA LEU A 200 -35.82 -15.29 29.32
C LEU A 200 -34.66 -14.54 28.66
N ALA A 201 -33.92 -15.18 27.77
CA ALA A 201 -32.73 -14.64 27.14
C ALA A 201 -32.77 -14.87 25.62
N GLU A 202 -31.86 -14.24 24.91
CA GLU A 202 -31.67 -14.44 23.48
C GLU A 202 -30.16 -14.54 23.21
N ASN A 203 -29.71 -15.77 22.89
CA ASN A 203 -28.28 -16.00 22.65
C ASN A 203 -27.87 -15.54 21.24
N PRO A 204 -27.09 -14.44 21.11
CA PRO A 204 -26.69 -13.91 19.81
C PRO A 204 -25.72 -14.85 19.08
N ILE A 205 -24.97 -15.70 19.78
CA ILE A 205 -24.07 -16.69 19.17
C ILE A 205 -24.90 -17.73 18.40
N HIS A 206 -25.95 -18.29 19.05
CA HIS A 206 -26.81 -19.29 18.43
C HIS A 206 -27.59 -18.71 17.24
N LYS A 207 -28.08 -17.48 17.37
CA LYS A 207 -28.79 -16.81 16.27
C LYS A 207 -27.89 -16.48 15.09
N ALA A 208 -26.62 -16.10 15.36
CA ALA A 208 -25.68 -15.74 14.32
C ALA A 208 -25.11 -16.96 13.58
N ALA A 209 -25.11 -18.16 14.15
CA ALA A 209 -24.43 -19.32 13.57
C ALA A 209 -24.84 -19.62 12.11
N PRO A 210 -26.16 -19.63 11.73
CA PRO A 210 -26.55 -19.83 10.32
C PRO A 210 -26.10 -18.70 9.40
N PHE A 211 -26.13 -17.45 9.87
CA PHE A 211 -25.62 -16.29 9.13
C PHE A 211 -24.10 -16.39 8.91
N LEU A 212 -23.33 -16.72 9.94
CA LEU A 212 -21.88 -16.89 9.83
C LEU A 212 -21.50 -17.99 8.85
N GLN A 213 -22.26 -19.10 8.84
CA GLN A 213 -22.09 -20.15 7.85
C GLN A 213 -22.36 -19.62 6.43
N GLU A 214 -23.48 -18.93 6.20
CA GLU A 214 -23.80 -18.37 4.90
C GLU A 214 -22.74 -17.35 4.47
N LEU A 215 -22.35 -16.41 5.35
CA LEU A 215 -21.35 -15.37 5.07
C LEU A 215 -20.01 -15.96 4.63
N THR A 216 -19.53 -17.02 5.32
CA THR A 216 -18.21 -17.62 5.07
C THR A 216 -18.18 -18.54 3.86
N THR A 217 -19.33 -19.03 3.40
CA THR A 217 -19.45 -19.93 2.25
C THR A 217 -19.98 -19.24 1.00
N TYR A 218 -20.39 -17.96 1.11
CA TYR A 218 -20.93 -17.22 -0.02
C TYR A 218 -19.85 -16.95 -1.07
N GLN A 219 -20.15 -17.33 -2.31
CA GLN A 219 -19.30 -17.05 -3.46
C GLN A 219 -19.64 -15.66 -4.01
N TRP A 220 -18.74 -14.70 -3.77
CA TRP A 220 -18.92 -13.30 -4.16
C TRP A 220 -18.83 -13.08 -5.67
N ASP A 221 -17.87 -13.76 -6.31
CA ASP A 221 -17.59 -13.76 -7.75
C ASP A 221 -16.67 -14.94 -8.12
N ASN A 222 -16.27 -15.02 -9.39
CA ASN A 222 -15.32 -16.00 -9.90
C ASN A 222 -13.94 -15.41 -10.19
N GLY A 223 -13.71 -14.12 -9.83
CA GLY A 223 -12.55 -13.39 -10.33
C GLY A 223 -12.64 -13.11 -11.82
N ASN A 224 -11.52 -12.69 -12.39
CA ASN A 224 -11.41 -12.47 -13.83
C ASN A 224 -9.97 -12.71 -14.30
N GLU A 225 -9.63 -12.36 -15.54
CA GLU A 225 -8.29 -12.52 -16.11
C GLU A 225 -7.18 -11.92 -15.24
N PHE A 226 -7.48 -10.83 -14.50
CA PHE A 226 -6.50 -10.04 -13.75
C PHE A 226 -6.58 -10.26 -12.23
N PHE A 227 -7.70 -10.71 -11.73
CA PHE A 227 -7.95 -10.81 -10.29
C PHE A 227 -8.40 -12.20 -9.87
N PRO A 228 -7.87 -12.73 -8.76
CA PRO A 228 -8.46 -13.88 -8.12
C PRO A 228 -9.87 -13.55 -7.61
N PRO A 229 -10.71 -14.57 -7.33
CA PRO A 229 -12.03 -14.37 -6.72
C PRO A 229 -11.95 -13.56 -5.43
N THR A 230 -13.00 -12.78 -5.17
CA THR A 230 -13.18 -12.08 -3.90
C THR A 230 -13.23 -13.07 -2.74
N SER A 231 -12.48 -12.75 -1.70
CA SER A 231 -12.36 -13.60 -0.51
C SER A 231 -12.79 -12.86 0.75
N LEU A 232 -13.41 -13.57 1.68
CA LEU A 232 -13.81 -13.09 3.00
C LEU A 232 -13.11 -13.88 4.09
N GLN A 233 -12.62 -13.19 5.13
CA GLN A 233 -12.11 -13.81 6.35
C GLN A 233 -12.70 -13.13 7.58
N ILE A 234 -13.16 -13.92 8.56
CA ILE A 234 -13.46 -13.43 9.90
C ILE A 234 -12.14 -13.33 10.66
N ALA A 235 -11.78 -12.11 11.03
CA ALA A 235 -10.52 -11.83 11.72
C ALA A 235 -10.65 -11.89 13.24
N ASN A 236 -11.80 -11.44 13.78
CA ASN A 236 -12.07 -11.45 15.21
C ASN A 236 -13.52 -11.81 15.48
N ILE A 237 -13.73 -12.56 16.59
CA ILE A 237 -15.06 -12.86 17.11
C ILE A 237 -15.00 -12.85 18.65
N HIS A 238 -15.89 -12.09 19.28
CA HIS A 238 -15.93 -11.93 20.73
C HIS A 238 -17.37 -11.95 21.23
N ALA A 239 -17.61 -12.74 22.27
CA ALA A 239 -18.88 -12.78 23.00
C ALA A 239 -18.64 -13.29 24.44
N GLY A 240 -19.60 -13.00 25.30
CA GLY A 240 -19.62 -13.52 26.65
C GLY A 240 -18.82 -12.70 27.66
N THR A 241 -18.99 -13.05 28.93
CA THR A 241 -18.43 -12.36 30.12
C THR A 241 -17.31 -13.17 30.78
N GLY A 242 -16.93 -14.32 30.20
CA GLY A 242 -16.02 -15.29 30.82
C GLY A 242 -16.70 -16.22 31.83
N SER A 243 -17.99 -16.01 32.16
CA SER A 243 -18.76 -16.86 33.08
C SER A 243 -19.48 -17.98 32.30
N ASN A 244 -19.44 -19.20 32.83
CA ASN A 244 -20.05 -20.38 32.20
C ASN A 244 -21.58 -20.47 32.34
N ASN A 245 -22.19 -19.62 33.15
CA ASN A 245 -23.63 -19.63 33.44
C ASN A 245 -24.37 -18.39 32.92
N VAL A 246 -23.71 -17.55 32.08
CA VAL A 246 -24.31 -16.34 31.51
C VAL A 246 -24.40 -16.47 29.99
N ILE A 247 -25.61 -16.32 29.43
CA ILE A 247 -25.86 -16.12 28.00
C ILE A 247 -25.45 -14.67 27.68
N PRO A 248 -24.58 -14.42 26.67
CA PRO A 248 -24.15 -13.06 26.34
C PRO A 248 -25.28 -12.22 25.77
N GLY A 249 -25.21 -10.89 25.95
CA GLY A 249 -26.16 -9.93 25.39
C GLY A 249 -25.74 -9.41 24.01
N GLU A 250 -24.48 -9.64 23.59
CA GLU A 250 -23.97 -9.16 22.31
C GLU A 250 -22.89 -10.13 21.77
N LEU A 251 -22.81 -10.22 20.45
CA LEU A 251 -21.74 -10.86 19.71
C LEU A 251 -21.10 -9.84 18.78
N TYR A 252 -19.79 -9.65 18.89
CA TYR A 252 -18.97 -8.88 17.97
C TYR A 252 -18.28 -9.80 16.97
N VAL A 253 -18.35 -9.43 15.68
CA VAL A 253 -17.69 -10.12 14.58
C VAL A 253 -17.00 -9.10 13.68
N GLN A 254 -15.68 -9.21 13.53
CA GLN A 254 -14.94 -8.43 12.55
C GLN A 254 -14.54 -9.33 11.39
N PHE A 255 -14.92 -8.93 10.19
CA PHE A 255 -14.54 -9.62 8.97
C PHE A 255 -14.00 -8.64 7.93
N ASN A 256 -13.10 -9.11 7.07
CA ASN A 256 -12.52 -8.34 5.98
C ASN A 256 -12.75 -9.06 4.65
N LEU A 257 -13.10 -8.29 3.62
CA LEU A 257 -13.12 -8.76 2.24
C LEU A 257 -11.97 -8.14 1.46
N ARG A 258 -11.28 -9.00 0.69
CA ARG A 258 -10.40 -8.60 -0.39
C ARG A 258 -11.12 -8.86 -1.69
N TYR A 259 -11.56 -7.79 -2.38
CA TYR A 259 -12.49 -7.90 -3.49
C TYR A 259 -11.89 -7.40 -4.81
N CYS A 260 -12.31 -8.02 -5.90
CA CYS A 260 -11.89 -7.68 -7.25
C CYS A 260 -12.83 -6.66 -7.90
N THR A 261 -12.65 -6.40 -9.18
CA THR A 261 -13.45 -5.44 -9.96
C THR A 261 -14.85 -5.94 -10.35
N GLU A 262 -15.16 -7.22 -10.07
CA GLU A 262 -16.48 -7.83 -10.38
C GLU A 262 -17.58 -7.43 -9.38
N VAL A 263 -17.17 -6.99 -8.17
CA VAL A 263 -18.10 -6.51 -7.15
C VAL A 263 -17.66 -5.14 -6.63
N THR A 264 -18.61 -4.34 -6.13
CA THR A 264 -18.34 -3.06 -5.49
C THR A 264 -18.56 -3.13 -3.98
N ASP A 265 -18.00 -2.19 -3.25
CA ASP A 265 -18.24 -2.09 -1.81
C ASP A 265 -19.73 -1.88 -1.46
N GLU A 266 -20.48 -1.19 -2.31
CA GLU A 266 -21.94 -1.02 -2.17
C GLU A 266 -22.67 -2.36 -2.29
N ILE A 267 -22.32 -3.18 -3.30
CA ILE A 267 -22.90 -4.53 -3.49
C ILE A 267 -22.57 -5.42 -2.29
N ILE A 268 -21.32 -5.36 -1.79
CA ILE A 268 -20.90 -6.13 -0.61
C ILE A 268 -21.74 -5.75 0.60
N LYS A 269 -21.87 -4.44 0.90
CA LYS A 269 -22.66 -3.92 2.03
C LYS A 269 -24.11 -4.34 1.93
N GLN A 270 -24.71 -4.19 0.75
CA GLN A 270 -26.10 -4.59 0.50
C GLN A 270 -26.28 -6.10 0.73
N LYS A 271 -25.39 -6.93 0.19
CA LYS A 271 -25.51 -8.40 0.30
C LYS A 271 -25.38 -8.88 1.74
N VAL A 272 -24.48 -8.30 2.52
CA VAL A 272 -24.36 -8.60 3.96
C VAL A 272 -25.63 -8.18 4.70
N ALA A 273 -26.20 -7.02 4.40
CA ALA A 273 -27.48 -6.57 5.01
C ALA A 273 -28.62 -7.54 4.68
N GLU A 274 -28.76 -7.96 3.42
CA GLU A 274 -29.77 -8.96 3.00
C GLU A 274 -29.63 -10.29 3.78
N MET A 275 -28.39 -10.77 4.00
CA MET A 275 -28.15 -11.98 4.79
C MET A 275 -28.57 -11.78 6.26
N LEU A 276 -28.19 -10.64 6.87
CA LEU A 276 -28.56 -10.34 8.26
C LEU A 276 -30.07 -10.25 8.46
N GLU A 277 -30.79 -9.60 7.53
CA GLU A 277 -32.24 -9.49 7.53
C GLU A 277 -32.92 -10.86 7.33
N LYS A 278 -32.43 -11.67 6.38
CA LYS A 278 -32.90 -13.04 6.13
C LYS A 278 -32.86 -13.92 7.40
N HIS A 279 -31.83 -13.76 8.22
CA HIS A 279 -31.70 -14.49 9.47
C HIS A 279 -32.39 -13.80 10.67
N GLY A 280 -33.07 -12.69 10.46
CA GLY A 280 -33.83 -11.97 11.48
C GLY A 280 -32.96 -11.42 12.61
N LEU A 281 -31.72 -11.04 12.30
CA LEU A 281 -30.76 -10.56 13.29
C LEU A 281 -30.99 -9.08 13.59
N LYS A 282 -30.93 -8.70 14.86
CA LYS A 282 -30.84 -7.31 15.28
C LYS A 282 -29.37 -6.95 15.34
N TYR A 283 -28.95 -5.95 14.54
CA TYR A 283 -27.53 -5.67 14.38
C TYR A 283 -27.22 -4.16 14.22
N ARG A 284 -25.96 -3.84 14.46
CA ARG A 284 -25.28 -2.64 13.99
C ARG A 284 -24.02 -3.07 13.26
N ILE A 285 -23.69 -2.45 12.14
CA ILE A 285 -22.47 -2.69 11.41
C ILE A 285 -21.81 -1.37 11.06
N ASP A 286 -20.50 -1.26 11.39
CA ASP A 286 -19.67 -0.12 11.05
C ASP A 286 -18.68 -0.57 9.97
N TRP A 287 -18.71 0.09 8.81
CA TRP A 287 -17.87 -0.25 7.67
C TRP A 287 -16.62 0.63 7.61
N ASN A 288 -15.47 0.00 7.35
CA ASN A 288 -14.22 0.69 7.04
C ASN A 288 -13.75 0.27 5.64
N LEU A 289 -13.80 1.18 4.67
CA LEU A 289 -13.30 0.99 3.32
C LEU A 289 -11.85 1.47 3.27
N SER A 290 -10.88 0.53 3.23
CA SER A 290 -9.46 0.86 3.10
C SER A 290 -9.10 1.28 1.67
N GLY A 291 -9.79 0.75 0.65
CA GLY A 291 -9.60 1.15 -0.74
C GLY A 291 -10.47 0.37 -1.71
N LYS A 292 -10.76 1.02 -2.85
CA LYS A 292 -11.41 0.37 -3.99
C LYS A 292 -10.38 -0.39 -4.83
N PRO A 293 -10.77 -1.44 -5.56
CA PRO A 293 -9.86 -2.11 -6.48
C PRO A 293 -9.50 -1.18 -7.63
N PHE A 294 -8.29 -1.28 -8.16
CA PHE A 294 -7.90 -0.63 -9.39
C PHE A 294 -7.11 -1.59 -10.29
N LEU A 295 -7.11 -1.30 -11.58
CA LEU A 295 -6.38 -2.05 -12.58
C LEU A 295 -5.84 -1.11 -13.66
N THR A 296 -4.54 -1.15 -13.87
CA THR A 296 -3.89 -0.62 -15.05
C THR A 296 -3.82 -1.71 -16.11
N LYS A 297 -4.54 -1.52 -17.21
CA LYS A 297 -4.49 -2.43 -18.36
C LYS A 297 -3.11 -2.36 -19.05
N PRO A 298 -2.74 -3.37 -19.86
CA PRO A 298 -1.55 -3.28 -20.67
C PRO A 298 -1.51 -1.96 -21.47
N GLY A 299 -0.39 -1.24 -21.37
CA GLY A 299 -0.24 0.10 -21.91
C GLY A 299 1.18 0.62 -21.78
N LYS A 300 1.40 1.90 -22.09
CA LYS A 300 2.75 2.47 -22.23
C LYS A 300 3.58 2.37 -20.96
N LEU A 301 2.99 2.58 -19.79
CA LEU A 301 3.72 2.51 -18.53
C LEU A 301 4.20 1.09 -18.24
N LEU A 302 3.30 0.10 -18.34
CA LEU A 302 3.64 -1.30 -18.10
C LEU A 302 4.68 -1.80 -19.11
N ASP A 303 4.55 -1.43 -20.39
CA ASP A 303 5.50 -1.79 -21.45
C ASP A 303 6.88 -1.17 -21.19
N ALA A 304 6.93 0.12 -20.81
CA ALA A 304 8.16 0.82 -20.50
C ALA A 304 8.89 0.22 -19.29
N LEU A 305 8.15 -0.15 -18.25
CA LEU A 305 8.69 -0.81 -17.07
C LEU A 305 9.17 -2.23 -17.39
N THR A 306 8.36 -3.05 -18.06
CA THR A 306 8.71 -4.41 -18.48
C THR A 306 10.01 -4.40 -19.28
N THR A 307 10.11 -3.53 -20.29
CA THR A 307 11.32 -3.37 -21.10
C THR A 307 12.54 -3.00 -20.24
N ALA A 308 12.37 -2.09 -19.27
CA ALA A 308 13.47 -1.68 -18.38
C ALA A 308 13.92 -2.83 -17.47
N ILE A 309 13.00 -3.64 -16.94
CA ILE A 309 13.29 -4.82 -16.13
C ILE A 309 14.05 -5.86 -16.98
N GLU A 310 13.56 -6.19 -18.17
CA GLU A 310 14.20 -7.17 -19.06
C GLU A 310 15.61 -6.75 -19.44
N GLN A 311 15.83 -5.49 -19.78
CA GLN A 311 17.15 -4.96 -20.10
C GLN A 311 18.14 -5.02 -18.92
N THR A 312 17.66 -4.84 -17.71
CA THR A 312 18.50 -4.77 -16.50
C THR A 312 18.74 -6.15 -15.88
N THR A 313 17.74 -7.02 -15.89
CA THR A 313 17.75 -8.31 -15.16
C THR A 313 17.73 -9.54 -16.05
N GLY A 314 17.31 -9.39 -17.31
CA GLY A 314 17.05 -10.52 -18.21
C GLY A 314 15.75 -11.26 -17.92
N ILE A 315 14.88 -10.72 -17.07
CA ILE A 315 13.64 -11.37 -16.59
C ILE A 315 12.45 -10.64 -17.18
N THR A 316 11.49 -11.37 -17.74
CA THR A 316 10.17 -10.84 -18.10
C THR A 316 9.26 -10.90 -16.87
N PRO A 317 8.80 -9.75 -16.32
CA PRO A 317 7.96 -9.74 -15.13
C PRO A 317 6.56 -10.29 -15.40
N GLN A 318 5.97 -10.91 -14.37
CA GLN A 318 4.55 -11.22 -14.35
C GLN A 318 3.78 -10.05 -13.74
N ALA A 319 2.73 -9.58 -14.43
CA ALA A 319 1.83 -8.58 -13.91
C ALA A 319 0.75 -9.25 -13.04
N GLU A 320 0.63 -8.82 -11.79
CA GLU A 320 -0.28 -9.38 -10.80
C GLU A 320 -1.03 -8.30 -10.01
N THR A 321 -2.16 -8.70 -9.41
CA THR A 321 -3.00 -7.81 -8.57
C THR A 321 -3.10 -8.27 -7.11
N GLY A 322 -2.40 -9.34 -6.76
CA GLY A 322 -2.40 -9.93 -5.43
C GLY A 322 -1.61 -9.13 -4.38
N GLY A 323 -1.76 -9.51 -3.12
CA GLY A 323 -1.05 -8.89 -1.99
C GLY A 323 -1.88 -7.87 -1.21
N GLY A 324 -1.21 -7.01 -0.44
CA GLY A 324 -1.77 -5.90 0.32
C GLY A 324 -2.38 -4.82 -0.58
N THR A 325 -2.75 -3.70 0.00
CA THR A 325 -3.08 -2.50 -0.77
C THR A 325 -1.89 -1.53 -0.71
N SER A 326 -1.92 -0.46 -1.49
CA SER A 326 -0.90 0.59 -1.51
C SER A 326 -1.54 1.94 -1.82
N ASP A 327 -0.81 3.01 -1.70
CA ASP A 327 -1.25 4.36 -2.03
C ASP A 327 -1.55 4.56 -3.53
N GLY A 328 -1.09 3.65 -4.39
CA GLY A 328 -1.49 3.61 -5.78
C GLY A 328 -3.01 3.62 -6.00
N ARG A 329 -3.79 3.08 -5.05
CA ARG A 329 -5.27 3.12 -5.06
C ARG A 329 -5.87 4.52 -5.11
N PHE A 330 -5.22 5.49 -4.49
CA PHE A 330 -5.69 6.88 -4.50
C PHE A 330 -5.32 7.59 -5.79
N ILE A 331 -4.10 7.37 -6.28
CA ILE A 331 -3.59 8.00 -7.51
C ILE A 331 -4.36 7.48 -8.74
N ALA A 332 -4.75 6.22 -8.74
CA ALA A 332 -5.59 5.64 -9.81
C ALA A 332 -6.93 6.36 -9.99
N LEU A 333 -7.48 7.00 -8.93
CA LEU A 333 -8.71 7.80 -9.02
C LEU A 333 -8.57 9.04 -9.90
N MET A 334 -7.35 9.51 -10.17
CA MET A 334 -7.06 10.59 -11.11
C MET A 334 -7.09 10.15 -12.58
N GLY A 335 -7.33 8.87 -12.85
CA GLY A 335 -7.29 8.29 -14.21
C GLY A 335 -5.88 7.97 -14.70
N ALA A 336 -4.88 7.98 -13.83
CA ALA A 336 -3.51 7.62 -14.14
C ALA A 336 -3.35 6.11 -14.39
N GLU A 337 -2.43 5.72 -15.30
CA GLU A 337 -1.87 4.37 -15.28
C GLU A 337 -0.96 4.25 -14.05
N VAL A 338 -1.22 3.27 -13.19
CA VAL A 338 -0.45 3.02 -11.96
C VAL A 338 0.14 1.63 -11.99
N VAL A 339 1.44 1.51 -11.78
CA VAL A 339 2.14 0.24 -11.60
C VAL A 339 3.01 0.31 -10.35
N GLU A 340 3.26 -0.85 -9.73
CA GLU A 340 4.12 -0.93 -8.57
C GLU A 340 5.27 -1.89 -8.84
N PHE A 341 6.46 -1.44 -8.52
CA PHE A 341 7.67 -2.24 -8.66
C PHE A 341 8.70 -1.82 -7.62
N GLY A 342 9.35 -2.80 -7.01
CA GLY A 342 10.41 -2.60 -6.05
C GLY A 342 11.11 -3.92 -5.69
N PRO A 343 11.93 -3.91 -4.62
CA PRO A 343 12.72 -5.06 -4.21
C PRO A 343 11.86 -6.24 -3.74
N LEU A 344 12.53 -7.29 -3.23
CA LEU A 344 11.88 -8.47 -2.69
C LEU A 344 11.11 -8.15 -1.41
N ASN A 345 9.91 -8.70 -1.28
CA ASN A 345 8.99 -8.50 -0.15
C ASN A 345 9.18 -9.50 1.01
N ALA A 346 10.19 -10.35 0.94
CA ALA A 346 10.33 -11.48 1.87
C ALA A 346 10.53 -11.07 3.34
N THR A 347 11.08 -9.88 3.60
CA THR A 347 11.47 -9.41 4.94
C THR A 347 10.63 -8.24 5.46
N ILE A 348 9.69 -7.71 4.66
CA ILE A 348 8.86 -6.57 5.06
C ILE A 348 8.12 -6.85 6.38
N HIS A 349 8.01 -5.84 7.24
CA HIS A 349 7.33 -5.86 8.55
C HIS A 349 7.93 -6.87 9.57
N LYS A 350 9.01 -7.58 9.21
CA LYS A 350 9.69 -8.54 10.09
C LYS A 350 10.82 -7.89 10.88
N VAL A 351 11.22 -8.55 11.95
CA VAL A 351 12.50 -8.30 12.61
C VAL A 351 13.61 -8.65 11.63
N ASN A 352 14.72 -7.91 11.65
CA ASN A 352 15.82 -8.03 10.70
C ASN A 352 15.42 -7.81 9.24
N GLU A 353 14.47 -6.90 8.99
CA GLU A 353 14.17 -6.44 7.65
C GLU A 353 15.45 -6.02 6.92
N CYS A 354 15.59 -6.45 5.68
CA CYS A 354 16.78 -6.17 4.89
C CYS A 354 16.48 -6.22 3.39
N VAL A 355 17.37 -5.64 2.61
CA VAL A 355 17.32 -5.62 1.15
C VAL A 355 18.70 -5.78 0.54
N SER A 356 18.80 -6.43 -0.61
CA SER A 356 20.06 -6.55 -1.35
C SER A 356 20.52 -5.18 -1.88
N VAL A 357 21.78 -4.84 -1.61
CA VAL A 357 22.43 -3.63 -2.12
C VAL A 357 22.47 -3.62 -3.65
N ASP A 358 22.69 -4.78 -4.26
CA ASP A 358 22.70 -4.95 -5.72
C ASP A 358 21.28 -4.79 -6.31
N ASP A 359 20.26 -5.31 -5.64
CA ASP A 359 18.87 -5.16 -6.09
C ASP A 359 18.42 -3.70 -6.02
N LEU A 360 18.77 -2.95 -4.97
CA LEU A 360 18.51 -1.52 -4.90
C LEU A 360 19.19 -0.74 -6.02
N ALA A 361 20.44 -1.09 -6.35
CA ALA A 361 21.14 -0.48 -7.46
C ALA A 361 20.45 -0.75 -8.81
N LYS A 362 19.97 -1.99 -9.02
CA LYS A 362 19.21 -2.37 -10.21
C LYS A 362 17.83 -1.68 -10.24
N CYS A 363 17.15 -1.54 -9.09
CA CYS A 363 15.91 -0.73 -9.02
C CYS A 363 16.15 0.69 -9.55
N GLY A 364 17.22 1.36 -9.12
CA GLY A 364 17.58 2.68 -9.64
C GLY A 364 17.82 2.72 -11.14
N GLN A 365 18.48 1.69 -11.69
CA GLN A 365 18.68 1.56 -13.15
C GLN A 365 17.37 1.35 -13.89
N ILE A 366 16.48 0.50 -13.36
CA ILE A 366 15.17 0.21 -13.95
C ILE A 366 14.29 1.47 -13.95
N TYR A 367 14.21 2.20 -12.84
CA TYR A 367 13.44 3.45 -12.76
C TYR A 367 13.98 4.51 -13.72
N HIS A 368 15.30 4.64 -13.81
CA HIS A 368 15.93 5.56 -14.79
C HIS A 368 15.60 5.15 -16.23
N GLN A 369 15.76 3.87 -16.58
CA GLN A 369 15.47 3.37 -17.93
C GLN A 369 13.98 3.51 -18.29
N MET A 370 13.08 3.34 -17.32
CA MET A 370 11.65 3.58 -17.50
C MET A 370 11.37 5.06 -17.87
N LEU A 371 12.04 6.01 -17.20
CA LEU A 371 11.93 7.44 -17.59
C LEU A 371 12.41 7.68 -19.04
N VAL A 372 13.55 7.10 -19.43
CA VAL A 372 14.05 7.15 -20.81
C VAL A 372 13.01 6.59 -21.80
N ASN A 373 12.44 5.44 -21.49
CA ASN A 373 11.44 4.79 -22.36
C ASN A 373 10.15 5.60 -22.52
N LEU A 374 9.79 6.43 -21.53
CA LEU A 374 8.56 7.22 -21.52
C LEU A 374 8.73 8.65 -22.06
N LEU A 375 9.92 9.25 -21.91
CA LEU A 375 10.14 10.68 -22.20
C LEU A 375 10.98 10.93 -23.45
N ASP A 376 11.85 10.00 -23.84
CA ASP A 376 12.79 10.20 -24.96
C ASP A 376 12.23 9.73 -26.33
N LYS A 377 10.93 9.37 -26.38
CA LYS A 377 10.26 8.92 -27.62
C LYS A 377 9.40 9.98 -28.28
#